data_a4fe04908012a3e84c6652869f2a79c8
#
_entry.id   a4fe04908012a3e84c6652869f2a79c8
#
_cell.length_a   1.000
_cell.length_b   1.000
_cell.length_c   1.000
_cell.angle_alpha   90.00
_cell.angle_beta   90.00
_cell.angle_gamma   90.00
#
_symmetry.space_group_name_H-M   'P 1'
#
loop_
_entity.id
_entity.type
_entity.pdbx_description
1 polymer ?
#
loop_
_entity_poly.entity_id
_entity_poly.type
_entity_poly.pdbx_seq_one_letter_code
_entity_poly.pdbx_strand_id
1 'polypeptide(L)'
;YIANNGVLQSFVEEGKDVEIKGLQVALAVQDTKEIKVTLEAGNQAQLDAYNAKNGTNYIVLPKEMYEISQKITFMPLYAMMDVPISLKNVKFSLEGNYALPIRITGGDVNIIRGQEETLLVLEQRVNTKALRISTSGSGSGSEDDKMFPNDFKVDQWTMEVMVNRASYKSNNRSICGTKLVANAGPMDEIYTRFGDVT
;
A
#
# COMPACT_ATOMS: atom_id res chain seq x y z
N TYR A 1 14.61 -6.63 -21.98
CA TYR A 1 14.53 -5.59 -20.94
C TYR A 1 13.14 -5.57 -20.32
N ILE A 2 13.00 -4.97 -19.15
CA ILE A 2 11.71 -4.67 -18.53
C ILE A 2 11.25 -3.32 -19.08
N ALA A 3 10.09 -3.29 -19.73
CA ALA A 3 9.61 -2.10 -20.44
C ALA A 3 9.24 -0.94 -19.49
N ASN A 4 8.75 -1.28 -18.33
CA ASN A 4 8.40 -0.35 -17.25
C ASN A 4 9.36 -0.52 -16.07
N ASN A 5 10.66 -0.36 -16.34
CA ASN A 5 11.67 -0.41 -15.29
C ASN A 5 11.45 0.72 -14.27
N GLY A 6 11.82 0.46 -13.02
CA GLY A 6 11.63 1.40 -11.91
C GLY A 6 10.75 0.81 -10.82
N VAL A 7 9.70 1.52 -10.42
CA VAL A 7 8.80 1.08 -9.36
C VAL A 7 7.40 0.85 -9.93
N LEU A 8 6.92 -0.37 -9.80
CA LEU A 8 5.53 -0.76 -10.05
C LEU A 8 4.80 -0.78 -8.70
N GLN A 9 3.89 0.17 -8.49
CA GLN A 9 3.14 0.31 -7.25
C GLN A 9 1.75 -0.30 -7.39
N SER A 10 1.32 -1.07 -6.41
CA SER A 10 -0.01 -1.67 -6.41
C SER A 10 -0.67 -1.63 -5.04
N PHE A 11 -1.96 -1.29 -5.04
CA PHE A 11 -2.78 -1.27 -3.82
C PHE A 11 -3.54 -2.59 -3.68
N VAL A 12 -3.29 -3.29 -2.60
CA VAL A 12 -3.82 -4.64 -2.35
C VAL A 12 -4.64 -4.67 -1.07
N GLU A 13 -5.82 -5.27 -1.13
CA GLU A 13 -6.64 -5.52 0.06
C GLU A 13 -6.11 -6.75 0.80
N GLU A 14 -5.93 -6.64 2.10
CA GLU A 14 -5.40 -7.73 2.92
C GLU A 14 -6.27 -8.98 2.85
N GLY A 15 -5.63 -10.13 2.75
CA GLY A 15 -6.29 -11.43 2.72
C GLY A 15 -6.99 -11.76 1.41
N LYS A 16 -6.86 -10.93 0.37
CA LYS A 16 -7.43 -11.19 -0.96
C LYS A 16 -6.39 -11.73 -1.91
N ASP A 17 -6.82 -12.67 -2.74
CA ASP A 17 -6.04 -13.08 -3.89
C ASP A 17 -6.26 -12.07 -5.01
N VAL A 18 -5.17 -11.63 -5.63
CA VAL A 18 -5.22 -10.64 -6.72
C VAL A 18 -4.11 -10.90 -7.73
N GLU A 19 -4.41 -10.67 -8.99
CA GLU A 19 -3.43 -10.68 -10.07
C GLU A 19 -2.96 -9.25 -10.37
N ILE A 20 -1.67 -8.99 -10.16
CA ILE A 20 -1.03 -7.74 -10.53
C ILE A 20 -0.64 -7.81 -12.00
N LYS A 21 -1.09 -6.83 -12.75
CA LYS A 21 -0.76 -6.62 -14.17
C LYS A 21 0.16 -5.41 -14.31
N GLY A 22 0.87 -5.36 -15.42
CA GLY A 22 1.71 -4.23 -15.75
C GLY A 22 3.21 -4.50 -15.71
N LEU A 23 3.66 -5.67 -15.22
CA LEU A 23 5.02 -6.10 -15.46
C LEU A 23 5.13 -6.54 -16.91
N GLN A 24 5.95 -5.82 -17.69
CA GLN A 24 6.15 -6.11 -19.11
C GLN A 24 7.61 -6.37 -19.39
N VAL A 25 7.88 -7.49 -20.04
CA VAL A 25 9.19 -7.82 -20.59
C VAL A 25 9.15 -7.66 -22.10
N ALA A 26 10.18 -7.02 -22.65
CA ALA A 26 10.24 -6.72 -24.05
C ALA A 26 11.59 -7.07 -24.69
N LEU A 27 11.56 -7.38 -25.96
CA LEU A 27 12.72 -7.49 -26.84
C LEU A 27 12.94 -6.15 -27.54
N ALA A 28 14.20 -5.75 -27.72
CA ALA A 28 14.53 -4.53 -28.47
C ALA A 28 14.20 -4.65 -29.96
N VAL A 29 14.26 -5.88 -30.49
CA VAL A 29 13.96 -6.21 -31.89
C VAL A 29 13.15 -7.50 -31.90
N GLN A 30 12.17 -7.58 -32.78
CA GLN A 30 11.44 -8.81 -33.05
C GLN A 30 12.37 -9.87 -33.66
N ASP A 31 12.19 -11.11 -33.24
CA ASP A 31 12.88 -12.26 -33.80
C ASP A 31 11.89 -13.17 -34.57
N THR A 32 12.38 -13.89 -35.56
CA THR A 32 11.61 -14.92 -36.26
C THR A 32 11.64 -16.28 -35.58
N LYS A 33 12.40 -16.40 -34.47
CA LYS A 33 12.53 -17.59 -33.66
C LYS A 33 11.87 -17.36 -32.29
N GLU A 34 11.57 -18.46 -31.62
CA GLU A 34 11.20 -18.47 -30.23
C GLU A 34 12.37 -17.99 -29.36
N ILE A 35 12.12 -17.02 -28.45
CA ILE A 35 13.11 -16.46 -27.54
C ILE A 35 12.67 -16.72 -26.10
N LYS A 36 13.56 -17.27 -25.29
CA LYS A 36 13.33 -17.53 -23.87
C LYS A 36 14.06 -16.53 -23.01
N VAL A 37 13.39 -16.04 -21.97
CA VAL A 37 13.93 -15.11 -20.97
C VAL A 37 13.64 -15.66 -19.58
N THR A 38 14.62 -15.56 -18.69
CA THR A 38 14.48 -15.97 -17.28
C THR A 38 14.34 -14.76 -16.38
N LEU A 39 13.32 -14.81 -15.52
CA LEU A 39 13.09 -13.85 -14.44
C LEU A 39 13.38 -14.49 -13.08
N GLU A 40 13.90 -13.70 -12.17
CA GLU A 40 14.07 -14.07 -10.77
C GLU A 40 13.50 -13.00 -9.85
N ALA A 41 12.89 -13.44 -8.77
CA ALA A 41 12.52 -12.59 -7.66
C ALA A 41 13.75 -12.40 -6.75
N GLY A 42 14.01 -11.16 -6.37
CA GLY A 42 15.12 -10.81 -5.50
C GLY A 42 14.87 -11.13 -4.03
N ASN A 43 15.84 -10.80 -3.22
CA ASN A 43 15.87 -11.08 -1.79
C ASN A 43 16.02 -9.80 -0.95
N GLN A 44 15.99 -9.96 0.39
CA GLN A 44 16.09 -8.83 1.31
C GLN A 44 17.39 -8.04 1.15
N ALA A 45 18.53 -8.68 0.89
CA ALA A 45 19.80 -7.96 0.75
C ALA A 45 19.81 -6.99 -0.44
N GLN A 46 19.16 -7.34 -1.56
CA GLN A 46 18.96 -6.43 -2.70
C GLN A 46 18.03 -5.28 -2.34
N LEU A 47 16.98 -5.58 -1.56
CA LEU A 47 16.03 -4.57 -1.10
C LEU A 47 16.66 -3.63 -0.07
N ASP A 48 17.54 -4.10 0.79
CA ASP A 48 18.28 -3.28 1.76
C ASP A 48 19.18 -2.26 1.06
N ALA A 49 19.82 -2.65 -0.04
CA ALA A 49 20.61 -1.73 -0.86
C ALA A 49 19.72 -0.64 -1.49
N TYR A 50 18.52 -1.00 -1.94
CA TYR A 50 17.53 -0.05 -2.44
C TYR A 50 17.03 0.88 -1.33
N ASN A 51 16.67 0.33 -0.17
CA ASN A 51 16.20 1.06 1.00
C ASN A 51 17.22 2.11 1.45
N ALA A 52 18.50 1.70 1.57
CA ALA A 52 19.57 2.60 1.97
C ALA A 52 19.76 3.77 0.99
N LYS A 53 19.62 3.52 -0.31
CA LYS A 53 19.76 4.53 -1.34
C LYS A 53 18.58 5.51 -1.39
N ASN A 54 17.36 5.03 -1.11
CA ASN A 54 16.13 5.80 -1.32
C ASN A 54 15.46 6.26 -0.02
N GLY A 55 16.02 5.92 1.16
CA GLY A 55 15.45 6.28 2.46
C GLY A 55 14.12 5.58 2.74
N THR A 56 13.95 4.35 2.24
CA THR A 56 12.75 3.53 2.43
C THR A 56 13.02 2.40 3.42
N ASN A 57 11.97 1.72 3.89
CA ASN A 57 12.04 0.59 4.82
C ASN A 57 11.25 -0.63 4.30
N TYR A 58 11.31 -0.88 3.01
CA TYR A 58 10.60 -2.00 2.42
C TYR A 58 11.11 -3.34 2.93
N ILE A 59 10.18 -4.29 3.07
CA ILE A 59 10.42 -5.67 3.48
C ILE A 59 10.15 -6.57 2.27
N VAL A 60 11.00 -7.57 2.05
CA VAL A 60 10.79 -8.48 0.91
C VAL A 60 9.48 -9.25 1.07
N LEU A 61 8.69 -9.30 0.00
CA LEU A 61 7.43 -10.05 -0.02
C LEU A 61 7.72 -11.54 0.20
N PRO A 62 7.12 -12.19 1.23
CA PRO A 62 7.29 -13.60 1.50
C PRO A 62 6.93 -14.48 0.31
N LYS A 63 7.72 -15.53 0.09
CA LYS A 63 7.59 -16.40 -1.11
C LYS A 63 6.23 -17.10 -1.20
N GLU A 64 5.62 -17.41 -0.09
CA GLU A 64 4.31 -18.03 0.01
C GLU A 64 3.16 -17.09 -0.40
N MET A 65 3.40 -15.79 -0.46
CA MET A 65 2.38 -14.79 -0.78
C MET A 65 2.34 -14.41 -2.26
N TYR A 66 3.21 -14.97 -3.10
CA TYR A 66 3.18 -14.66 -4.52
C TYR A 66 3.61 -15.82 -5.42
N GLU A 67 3.15 -15.76 -6.65
CA GLU A 67 3.62 -16.58 -7.77
C GLU A 67 3.95 -15.69 -8.96
N ILE A 68 5.07 -15.95 -9.58
CA ILE A 68 5.51 -15.28 -10.82
C ILE A 68 6.14 -16.33 -11.75
N SER A 69 5.88 -16.22 -13.05
CA SER A 69 6.51 -17.07 -14.04
C SER A 69 7.99 -16.72 -14.16
N GLN A 70 8.85 -17.68 -13.85
CA GLN A 70 10.31 -17.51 -13.97
C GLN A 70 10.81 -17.62 -15.42
N LYS A 71 10.05 -18.27 -16.29
CA LYS A 71 10.39 -18.44 -17.71
C LYS A 71 9.33 -17.81 -18.59
N ILE A 72 9.77 -16.93 -19.44
CA ILE A 72 8.94 -16.24 -20.42
C ILE A 72 9.41 -16.70 -21.80
N THR A 73 8.46 -17.08 -22.64
CA THR A 73 8.73 -17.49 -24.01
C THR A 73 8.04 -16.52 -24.96
N PHE A 74 8.85 -15.80 -25.72
CA PHE A 74 8.36 -14.98 -26.81
C PHE A 74 8.17 -15.86 -28.04
N MET A 75 6.96 -15.88 -28.56
CA MET A 75 6.69 -16.52 -29.87
C MET A 75 7.30 -15.70 -30.99
N PRO A 76 7.58 -16.32 -32.16
CA PRO A 76 8.10 -15.59 -33.32
C PRO A 76 7.29 -14.32 -33.60
N LEU A 77 8.00 -13.22 -33.86
CA LEU A 77 7.46 -11.88 -34.14
C LEU A 77 6.77 -11.16 -32.98
N TYR A 78 6.74 -11.77 -31.78
CA TYR A 78 6.29 -11.07 -30.60
C TYR A 78 7.47 -10.40 -29.88
N ALA A 79 7.34 -9.13 -29.57
CA ALA A 79 8.40 -8.34 -28.93
C ALA A 79 8.04 -7.88 -27.51
N MET A 80 6.82 -8.11 -27.04
CA MET A 80 6.37 -7.70 -25.71
C MET A 80 5.47 -8.77 -25.10
N MET A 81 5.70 -9.05 -23.83
CA MET A 81 4.93 -10.01 -23.05
C MET A 81 4.57 -9.41 -21.68
N ASP A 82 3.30 -9.50 -21.32
CA ASP A 82 2.85 -9.24 -19.98
C ASP A 82 3.18 -10.42 -19.06
N VAL A 83 3.70 -10.13 -17.89
CA VAL A 83 4.03 -11.13 -16.88
C VAL A 83 3.15 -10.90 -15.66
N PRO A 84 2.05 -11.63 -15.53
CA PRO A 84 1.19 -11.49 -14.36
C PRO A 84 1.90 -11.99 -13.10
N ILE A 85 1.67 -11.28 -12.00
CA ILE A 85 2.11 -11.68 -10.66
C ILE A 85 0.87 -12.00 -9.85
N SER A 86 0.71 -13.26 -9.47
CA SER A 86 -0.42 -13.68 -8.63
C SER A 86 -0.05 -13.50 -7.17
N LEU A 87 -0.81 -12.70 -6.45
CA LEU A 87 -0.70 -12.54 -5.00
C LEU A 87 -1.72 -13.41 -4.30
N LYS A 88 -1.31 -14.06 -3.22
CA LYS A 88 -2.15 -14.97 -2.43
C LYS A 88 -2.17 -14.56 -0.97
N ASN A 89 -3.37 -14.27 -0.46
CA ASN A 89 -3.61 -14.03 0.96
C ASN A 89 -2.56 -13.13 1.62
N VAL A 90 -2.23 -11.99 0.99
CA VAL A 90 -1.21 -11.06 1.50
C VAL A 90 -1.64 -10.53 2.87
N LYS A 91 -0.78 -10.71 3.87
CA LYS A 91 -0.94 -10.13 5.19
C LYS A 91 0.15 -9.09 5.39
N PHE A 92 -0.27 -7.86 5.62
CA PHE A 92 0.69 -6.75 5.74
C PHE A 92 1.41 -6.77 7.09
N SER A 93 2.69 -6.37 7.06
CA SER A 93 3.50 -6.19 8.25
C SER A 93 3.28 -4.81 8.85
N LEU A 94 3.42 -4.71 10.18
CA LEU A 94 3.45 -3.42 10.88
C LEU A 94 4.83 -2.73 10.77
N GLU A 95 5.86 -3.45 10.33
CA GLU A 95 7.23 -2.96 10.28
C GLU A 95 7.56 -2.19 9.00
N GLY A 96 6.81 -2.42 7.93
CA GLY A 96 7.02 -1.74 6.64
C GLY A 96 6.18 -2.32 5.51
N ASN A 97 6.15 -1.61 4.38
CA ASN A 97 5.47 -2.08 3.19
C ASN A 97 6.26 -3.19 2.50
N TYR A 98 5.56 -4.17 1.93
CA TYR A 98 6.20 -5.21 1.15
C TYR A 98 6.66 -4.71 -0.21
N ALA A 99 7.83 -5.18 -0.62
CA ALA A 99 8.30 -4.99 -1.98
C ALA A 99 8.94 -6.27 -2.52
N LEU A 100 8.88 -6.44 -3.83
CA LEU A 100 9.47 -7.57 -4.54
C LEU A 100 10.37 -7.06 -5.65
N PRO A 101 11.70 -7.13 -5.49
CA PRO A 101 12.61 -6.92 -6.60
C PRO A 101 12.43 -8.02 -7.64
N ILE A 102 12.37 -7.66 -8.91
CA ILE A 102 12.24 -8.60 -10.02
C ILE A 102 13.31 -8.27 -11.05
N ARG A 103 14.05 -9.29 -11.50
CA ARG A 103 15.17 -9.11 -12.41
C ARG A 103 15.17 -10.14 -13.54
N ILE A 104 15.56 -9.71 -14.73
CA ILE A 104 15.95 -10.59 -15.82
C ILE A 104 17.38 -11.09 -15.54
N THR A 105 17.55 -12.40 -15.41
CA THR A 105 18.85 -13.01 -15.06
C THR A 105 19.50 -13.76 -16.21
N GLY A 106 18.75 -14.07 -17.29
CA GLY A 106 19.27 -14.80 -18.42
C GLY A 106 18.26 -14.96 -19.56
N GLY A 107 18.68 -15.67 -20.57
CA GLY A 107 17.85 -16.00 -21.73
C GLY A 107 18.69 -16.19 -22.99
N ASP A 108 17.99 -16.33 -24.12
CA ASP A 108 18.59 -16.56 -25.43
C ASP A 108 19.16 -15.27 -26.07
N VAL A 109 18.98 -14.12 -25.41
CA VAL A 109 19.39 -12.81 -25.91
C VAL A 109 20.12 -11.99 -24.83
N ASN A 110 20.89 -11.00 -25.28
CA ASN A 110 21.60 -10.12 -24.38
C ASN A 110 20.64 -9.22 -23.57
N ILE A 111 20.95 -9.06 -22.29
CA ILE A 111 20.20 -8.20 -21.37
C ILE A 111 20.65 -6.74 -21.57
N ILE A 112 19.71 -5.82 -21.67
CA ILE A 112 20.01 -4.38 -21.71
C ILE A 112 20.28 -3.94 -20.25
N ARG A 113 21.54 -3.52 -20.02
CA ARG A 113 21.96 -3.07 -18.70
C ARG A 113 21.20 -1.82 -18.23
N GLY A 114 20.79 -1.81 -16.97
CA GLY A 114 20.03 -0.73 -16.37
C GLY A 114 18.52 -0.77 -16.66
N GLN A 115 18.08 -1.77 -17.45
CA GLN A 115 16.66 -2.04 -17.72
C GLN A 115 16.27 -3.49 -17.42
N GLU A 116 17.10 -4.18 -16.67
CA GLU A 116 16.87 -5.56 -16.26
C GLU A 116 16.07 -5.73 -14.98
N GLU A 117 15.87 -4.65 -14.24
CA GLU A 117 15.27 -4.70 -12.90
C GLU A 117 14.03 -3.83 -12.80
N THR A 118 13.08 -4.26 -11.96
CA THR A 118 11.95 -3.47 -11.48
C THR A 118 11.66 -3.82 -10.03
N LEU A 119 11.00 -2.92 -9.32
CA LEU A 119 10.56 -3.12 -7.95
C LEU A 119 9.03 -3.07 -7.90
N LEU A 120 8.39 -4.18 -7.56
CA LEU A 120 6.96 -4.16 -7.21
C LEU A 120 6.83 -3.76 -5.75
N VAL A 121 6.12 -2.67 -5.48
CA VAL A 121 5.79 -2.21 -4.12
C VAL A 121 4.31 -2.45 -3.87
N LEU A 122 4.00 -3.09 -2.75
CA LEU A 122 2.64 -3.33 -2.32
C LEU A 122 2.25 -2.36 -1.21
N GLU A 123 1.16 -1.66 -1.41
CA GLU A 123 0.53 -0.81 -0.40
C GLU A 123 -0.80 -1.41 0.04
N GLN A 124 -1.08 -1.35 1.33
CA GLN A 124 -2.34 -1.85 1.85
C GLN A 124 -3.50 -0.95 1.42
N ARG A 125 -4.47 -1.54 0.75
CA ARG A 125 -5.75 -0.89 0.50
C ARG A 125 -6.68 -1.17 1.67
N VAL A 126 -6.92 -0.15 2.49
CA VAL A 126 -7.84 -0.25 3.61
C VAL A 126 -9.23 0.19 3.17
N ASN A 127 -10.18 -0.74 3.15
CA ASN A 127 -11.59 -0.45 2.90
C ASN A 127 -12.32 -0.40 4.24
N THR A 128 -12.70 0.79 4.68
CA THR A 128 -13.45 0.98 5.91
C THR A 128 -14.85 1.52 5.62
N LYS A 129 -15.75 1.28 6.57
CA LYS A 129 -17.07 1.93 6.54
C LYS A 129 -16.93 3.28 7.23
N ALA A 130 -17.36 4.35 6.57
CA ALA A 130 -17.47 5.65 7.18
C ALA A 130 -18.90 5.91 7.66
N LEU A 131 -19.04 6.50 8.84
CA LEU A 131 -20.32 6.97 9.31
C LEU A 131 -20.75 8.19 8.49
N ARG A 132 -21.93 8.10 7.85
CA ARG A 132 -22.55 9.24 7.17
C ARG A 132 -23.57 9.91 8.09
N ILE A 133 -23.28 11.11 8.52
CA ILE A 133 -24.20 11.96 9.27
C ILE A 133 -24.87 12.91 8.28
N SER A 134 -26.19 12.77 8.10
CA SER A 134 -26.96 13.51 7.08
C SER A 134 -27.95 14.52 7.66
N THR A 135 -27.91 14.75 8.95
CA THR A 135 -28.84 15.67 9.62
C THR A 135 -28.42 17.13 9.45
N SER A 136 -29.38 17.98 9.07
CA SER A 136 -29.20 19.42 9.08
C SER A 136 -29.61 19.97 10.45
N GLY A 137 -28.69 20.59 11.16
CA GLY A 137 -28.98 21.42 12.32
C GLY A 137 -28.63 20.88 13.70
N SER A 138 -28.98 19.67 14.04
CA SER A 138 -28.61 19.07 15.34
C SER A 138 -27.50 18.04 15.16
N GLY A 139 -26.55 17.99 16.04
CA GLY A 139 -25.52 16.95 16.03
C GLY A 139 -26.15 15.59 16.28
N SER A 140 -25.67 14.58 15.53
CA SER A 140 -25.86 13.19 15.91
C SER A 140 -24.55 12.72 16.55
N GLY A 141 -24.62 12.09 17.68
CA GLY A 141 -23.47 11.53 18.38
C GLY A 141 -23.71 10.06 18.71
N SER A 142 -22.64 9.35 18.88
CA SER A 142 -22.61 8.05 19.50
C SER A 142 -21.59 8.13 20.63
N GLU A 143 -21.98 7.68 21.80
CA GLU A 143 -21.11 7.58 22.95
C GLU A 143 -20.81 6.10 23.19
N ASP A 144 -19.55 5.78 23.39
CA ASP A 144 -19.10 4.46 23.79
C ASP A 144 -18.22 4.59 25.03
N ASP A 145 -18.82 4.36 26.19
CA ASP A 145 -18.18 4.40 27.49
C ASP A 145 -17.32 3.16 27.79
N LYS A 146 -17.34 2.15 26.88
CA LYS A 146 -16.60 0.89 27.00
C LYS A 146 -15.40 0.81 26.07
N MET A 147 -15.16 1.85 25.28
CA MET A 147 -14.05 1.86 24.32
C MET A 147 -12.69 1.69 25.01
N PHE A 148 -12.55 2.21 26.21
CA PHE A 148 -11.32 2.08 26.99
C PHE A 148 -11.58 1.35 28.30
N PRO A 149 -10.66 0.48 28.73
CA PRO A 149 -10.74 -0.14 30.05
C PRO A 149 -10.73 0.91 31.17
N ASN A 150 -11.34 0.60 32.31
CA ASN A 150 -11.21 1.42 33.49
C ASN A 150 -9.73 1.60 33.84
N ASP A 151 -9.35 2.79 34.28
CA ASP A 151 -7.97 3.17 34.61
C ASP A 151 -6.99 3.15 33.47
N PHE A 152 -7.47 3.27 32.21
CA PHE A 152 -6.61 3.41 31.05
C PHE A 152 -5.78 4.70 31.16
N LYS A 153 -4.46 4.53 31.24
CA LYS A 153 -3.49 5.63 31.32
C LYS A 153 -2.50 5.51 30.18
N VAL A 154 -2.22 6.61 29.50
CA VAL A 154 -1.22 6.69 28.43
C VAL A 154 -0.39 7.96 28.60
N ASP A 155 0.91 7.83 28.40
CA ASP A 155 1.83 8.97 28.45
C ASP A 155 1.90 9.70 27.11
N GLN A 156 1.61 8.99 26.01
CA GLN A 156 1.59 9.52 24.65
C GLN A 156 0.38 8.98 23.90
N TRP A 157 -0.27 9.83 23.13
CA TRP A 157 -1.42 9.44 22.32
C TRP A 157 -1.53 10.30 21.06
N THR A 158 -2.17 9.74 20.04
CA THR A 158 -2.51 10.44 18.80
C THR A 158 -4.00 10.23 18.52
N MET A 159 -4.69 11.30 18.14
CA MET A 159 -6.06 11.25 17.66
C MET A 159 -6.08 11.60 16.17
N GLU A 160 -6.50 10.66 15.36
CA GLU A 160 -6.63 10.85 13.91
C GLU A 160 -8.09 10.73 13.49
N VAL A 161 -8.58 11.72 12.76
CA VAL A 161 -9.96 11.74 12.27
C VAL A 161 -9.96 12.14 10.80
N MET A 162 -10.47 11.26 9.95
CA MET A 162 -10.69 11.56 8.53
C MET A 162 -12.14 11.97 8.32
N VAL A 163 -12.37 13.20 7.87
CA VAL A 163 -13.70 13.77 7.69
C VAL A 163 -13.89 14.27 6.27
N ASN A 164 -14.96 13.81 5.62
CA ASN A 164 -15.39 14.35 4.35
C ASN A 164 -16.67 15.19 4.57
N ARG A 165 -16.59 16.48 4.34
CA ARG A 165 -17.69 17.43 4.50
C ARG A 165 -18.22 17.92 3.17
N ALA A 166 -19.53 17.81 2.96
CA ALA A 166 -20.19 18.33 1.76
C ALA A 166 -20.18 19.86 1.69
N SER A 167 -20.24 20.54 2.83
CA SER A 167 -20.17 22.00 2.90
C SER A 167 -19.74 22.49 4.28
N TYR A 168 -19.10 23.65 4.32
CA TYR A 168 -18.77 24.35 5.56
C TYR A 168 -19.74 25.51 5.78
N LYS A 169 -20.64 25.38 6.74
CA LYS A 169 -21.70 26.39 6.99
C LYS A 169 -21.61 27.10 8.34
N SER A 170 -20.84 26.59 9.28
CA SER A 170 -20.75 27.22 10.61
C SER A 170 -19.49 26.79 11.34
N ASN A 171 -19.02 27.66 12.21
CA ASN A 171 -17.92 27.46 13.11
C ASN A 171 -18.30 26.55 14.27
N ASN A 172 -17.30 26.10 15.02
CA ASN A 172 -17.43 25.45 16.31
C ASN A 172 -18.26 24.16 16.27
N ARG A 173 -17.95 23.28 15.31
CA ARG A 173 -18.57 21.97 15.17
C ARG A 173 -17.60 20.88 15.59
N SER A 174 -17.91 20.22 16.72
CA SER A 174 -17.13 19.05 17.17
C SER A 174 -17.19 17.92 16.14
N ILE A 175 -16.07 17.23 15.98
CA ILE A 175 -15.92 16.05 15.15
C ILE A 175 -15.93 14.82 16.01
N CYS A 176 -15.04 14.78 16.99
CA CYS A 176 -14.95 13.75 18.02
C CYS A 176 -14.33 14.34 19.27
N GLY A 177 -14.52 13.67 20.37
CA GLY A 177 -13.96 14.05 21.66
C GLY A 177 -13.94 12.89 22.64
N THR A 178 -13.12 13.03 23.65
CA THR A 178 -13.08 12.14 24.80
C THR A 178 -13.32 12.94 26.07
N LYS A 179 -14.04 12.35 27.01
CA LYS A 179 -14.30 12.93 28.31
C LYS A 179 -13.91 11.93 29.39
N LEU A 180 -13.11 12.36 30.34
CA LEU A 180 -12.51 11.46 31.32
C LEU A 180 -13.50 10.92 32.34
N VAL A 181 -14.44 11.73 32.85
CA VAL A 181 -15.43 11.31 33.84
C VAL A 181 -16.69 12.15 33.71
N ALA A 182 -17.84 11.60 34.09
CA ALA A 182 -19.15 12.24 33.97
C ALA A 182 -19.28 13.60 34.65
N ASN A 183 -18.42 13.94 35.61
CA ASN A 183 -18.43 15.22 36.33
C ASN A 183 -17.05 15.89 36.35
N ALA A 184 -16.19 15.56 35.43
CA ALA A 184 -14.88 16.19 35.31
C ALA A 184 -15.03 17.65 34.88
N GLY A 185 -14.10 18.49 35.32
CA GLY A 185 -14.06 19.90 34.94
C GLY A 185 -13.77 20.11 33.45
N PRO A 186 -13.89 21.35 32.98
CA PRO A 186 -13.71 21.66 31.54
C PRO A 186 -12.30 21.36 30.99
N MET A 187 -11.34 21.10 31.86
CA MET A 187 -9.95 20.76 31.45
C MET A 187 -9.76 19.27 31.18
N ASP A 188 -10.75 18.43 31.38
CA ASP A 188 -10.66 16.98 31.24
C ASP A 188 -11.27 16.49 29.93
N GLU A 189 -11.57 17.40 29.02
CA GLU A 189 -12.08 17.11 27.69
C GLU A 189 -11.01 17.33 26.63
N ILE A 190 -10.84 16.35 25.75
CA ILE A 190 -10.06 16.49 24.53
C ILE A 190 -11.02 16.32 23.37
N TYR A 191 -11.15 17.33 22.54
CA TYR A 191 -12.01 17.27 21.36
C TYR A 191 -11.39 17.98 20.15
N THR A 192 -11.75 17.48 18.98
CA THR A 192 -11.42 18.12 17.71
C THR A 192 -12.66 18.80 17.15
N ARG A 193 -12.51 20.01 16.61
CA ARG A 193 -13.60 20.79 16.02
C ARG A 193 -13.15 21.56 14.79
N PHE A 194 -14.10 21.92 13.94
CA PHE A 194 -13.87 22.82 12.83
C PHE A 194 -14.07 24.28 13.26
N GLY A 195 -13.08 25.09 12.96
CA GLY A 195 -13.13 26.54 13.00
C GLY A 195 -13.46 27.10 14.39
N ASP A 196 -12.45 27.55 15.05
CA ASP A 196 -12.56 28.62 16.04
C ASP A 196 -12.30 29.93 15.30
N VAL A 197 -13.31 30.73 15.12
CA VAL A 197 -13.11 32.11 14.73
C VAL A 197 -13.12 32.91 16.03
N THR A 198 -11.95 33.45 16.31
CA THR A 198 -11.80 34.55 17.25
C THR A 198 -12.40 35.83 16.66
#